data_20a87e849cdabb4f86cb1edcad51687e
#
_entry.id   20a87e849cdabb4f86cb1edcad51687e
#
_cell.length_a   1.000
_cell.length_b   1.000
_cell.length_c   1.000
_cell.angle_alpha   90.00
_cell.angle_beta   90.00
_cell.angle_gamma   90.00
#
_symmetry.space_group_name_H-M   'P 1'
#
loop_
_entity.id
_entity.type
_entity.pdbx_description
1 polymer ?
#
loop_
_entity_poly.entity_id
_entity_poly.type
_entity_poly.pdbx_seq_one_letter_code
_entity_poly.pdbx_strand_id
1 'polypeptide(L)'
;MIKICFYCDSIFSVGGVQRILAVIAGAISAKHEVTILTLDKPEQEDLNMYELGQRNIRFRYISLPPIGKWEYLPCKTYSYLYKKRIIPQIPITSQWYGYSSFPHTQRKVLIGELNNENYDIIVGVHAFLSLQLASIRTG
;
A
#
# COMPACT_ATOMS: atom_id res chain seq x y z
N MET A 1 23.13 0.97 7.33
CA MET A 1 22.23 1.23 6.20
C MET A 1 20.92 0.52 6.53
N ILE A 2 19.79 1.20 6.53
CA ILE A 2 18.48 0.61 6.85
C ILE A 2 17.69 0.36 5.56
N LYS A 3 16.77 -0.62 5.63
CA LYS A 3 15.87 -1.00 4.52
C LYS A 3 14.51 -0.38 4.73
N ILE A 4 14.11 0.50 3.84
CA ILE A 4 12.86 1.26 3.92
C ILE A 4 11.95 0.85 2.77
N CYS A 5 10.72 0.45 3.10
CA CYS A 5 9.69 0.13 2.12
C CYS A 5 8.60 1.20 2.14
N PHE A 6 8.34 1.80 1.00
CA PHE A 6 7.15 2.63 0.79
C PHE A 6 6.10 1.78 0.09
N TYR A 7 4.97 1.60 0.75
CA TYR A 7 3.82 0.91 0.17
C TYR A 7 2.81 1.92 -0.37
N CYS A 8 2.56 1.86 -1.65
CA CYS A 8 1.57 2.67 -2.33
C CYS A 8 0.78 1.82 -3.34
N ASP A 9 -0.47 2.19 -3.59
CA ASP A 9 -1.32 1.55 -4.61
C ASP A 9 -0.80 1.82 -6.02
N SER A 10 -0.46 3.07 -6.31
CA SER A 10 0.13 3.48 -7.58
C SER A 10 1.12 4.63 -7.38
N ILE A 11 2.34 4.47 -7.88
CA ILE A 11 3.33 5.55 -7.97
C ILE A 11 3.31 6.19 -9.37
N PHE A 12 2.82 5.49 -10.36
CA PHE A 12 2.90 5.87 -11.78
C PHE A 12 1.72 6.72 -12.27
N SER A 13 0.97 7.31 -11.35
CA SER A 13 -0.07 8.26 -11.69
C SER A 13 0.35 9.70 -11.38
N VAL A 14 -0.22 10.65 -12.12
CA VAL A 14 0.04 12.08 -11.87
C VAL A 14 -0.75 12.52 -10.64
N GLY A 15 -0.02 12.88 -9.58
CA GLY A 15 -0.66 13.36 -8.35
C GLY A 15 0.34 13.96 -7.36
N GLY A 16 -0.16 14.76 -6.43
CA GLY A 16 0.67 15.41 -5.42
C GLY A 16 1.35 14.42 -4.48
N VAL A 17 0.66 13.35 -4.09
CA VAL A 17 1.18 12.33 -3.19
C VAL A 17 2.32 11.55 -3.85
N GLN A 18 2.16 11.16 -5.10
CA GLN A 18 3.16 10.45 -5.89
C GLN A 18 4.43 11.29 -6.07
N ARG A 19 4.26 12.58 -6.35
CA ARG A 19 5.38 13.52 -6.47
C ARG A 19 6.15 13.66 -5.15
N ILE A 20 5.44 13.81 -4.04
CA ILE A 20 6.06 13.89 -2.70
C ILE A 20 6.80 12.58 -2.38
N LEU A 21 6.18 11.43 -2.64
CA LEU A 21 6.82 10.14 -2.45
C LEU A 21 8.11 10.02 -3.27
N ALA A 22 8.09 10.40 -4.54
CA ALA A 22 9.26 10.35 -5.41
C ALA A 22 10.41 11.22 -4.89
N VAL A 23 10.11 12.43 -4.41
CA VAL A 23 11.11 13.34 -3.81
C VAL A 23 11.70 12.73 -2.54
N ILE A 24 10.86 12.26 -1.63
CA ILE A 24 11.30 11.68 -0.35
C ILE A 24 12.11 10.40 -0.58
N ALA A 25 11.59 9.47 -1.38
CA ALA A 25 12.27 8.22 -1.71
C ALA A 25 13.63 8.48 -2.38
N GLY A 26 13.68 9.45 -3.29
CA GLY A 26 14.91 9.85 -3.95
C GLY A 26 15.95 10.45 -3.00
N ALA A 27 15.55 11.28 -2.06
CA ALA A 27 16.45 11.87 -1.08
C ALA A 27 17.00 10.80 -0.11
N ILE A 28 16.16 9.86 0.30
CA ILE A 28 16.53 8.80 1.25
C ILE A 28 17.41 7.73 0.57
N SER A 29 17.18 7.43 -0.71
CA SER A 29 17.92 6.41 -1.46
C SER A 29 19.42 6.70 -1.61
N ALA A 30 19.85 7.93 -1.35
CA ALA A 30 21.26 8.29 -1.31
C ALA A 30 22.03 7.66 -0.13
N LYS A 31 21.32 7.29 0.96
CA LYS A 31 21.93 6.79 2.21
C LYS A 31 21.37 5.44 2.67
N HIS A 32 20.24 5.02 2.16
CA HIS A 32 19.49 3.85 2.60
C HIS A 32 19.00 3.02 1.43
N GLU A 33 18.71 1.75 1.68
CA GLU A 33 18.04 0.90 0.69
C GLU A 33 16.55 1.26 0.65
N VAL A 34 16.07 1.74 -0.48
CA VAL A 34 14.68 2.14 -0.66
C VAL A 34 13.99 1.19 -1.63
N THR A 35 12.87 0.65 -1.20
CA THR A 35 11.97 -0.14 -2.03
C THR A 35 10.63 0.56 -2.11
N ILE A 36 10.10 0.72 -3.31
CA ILE A 36 8.71 1.12 -3.53
C ILE A 36 7.92 -0.13 -3.92
N LEU A 37 6.99 -0.49 -3.06
CA LEU A 37 6.06 -1.60 -3.24
C LEU A 37 4.76 -1.06 -3.80
N THR A 38 4.38 -1.47 -4.99
CA THR A 38 3.20 -0.96 -5.70
C THR A 38 2.30 -2.09 -6.20
N LEU A 39 1.02 -1.79 -6.34
CA LEU A 39 0.02 -2.69 -6.94
C LEU A 39 -0.07 -2.53 -8.46
N ASP A 40 0.47 -1.44 -9.00
CA ASP A 40 0.55 -1.23 -10.44
C ASP A 40 1.86 -1.81 -10.98
N LYS A 41 1.74 -2.57 -12.07
CA LYS A 41 2.90 -3.12 -12.76
C LYS A 41 3.63 -1.97 -13.46
N PRO A 42 4.92 -1.76 -13.16
CA PRO A 42 5.68 -0.69 -13.79
C PRO A 42 5.91 -1.02 -15.28
N GLU A 43 5.64 -0.06 -16.14
CA GLU A 43 6.07 -0.05 -17.52
C GLU A 43 7.35 0.77 -17.66
N GLN A 44 8.10 0.56 -18.73
CA GLN A 44 9.41 1.22 -18.88
C GLN A 44 9.29 2.76 -19.00
N GLU A 45 8.20 3.23 -19.56
CA GLU A 45 7.89 4.66 -19.69
C GLU A 45 7.57 5.30 -18.33
N ASP A 46 6.97 4.54 -17.42
CA ASP A 46 6.61 5.01 -16.08
C ASP A 46 7.84 5.33 -15.22
N LEU A 47 8.96 4.63 -15.42
CA LEU A 47 10.20 4.86 -14.68
C LEU A 47 10.83 6.23 -15.00
N ASN A 48 10.49 6.83 -16.13
CA ASN A 48 10.90 8.20 -16.47
C ASN A 48 10.08 9.24 -15.69
N MET A 49 8.91 8.86 -15.19
CA MET A 49 8.10 9.74 -14.37
C MET A 49 8.83 10.05 -13.06
N TYR A 50 8.92 11.32 -12.72
CA TYR A 50 9.61 11.82 -11.53
C TYR A 50 11.10 11.42 -11.44
N GLU A 51 11.75 11.09 -12.56
CA GLU A 51 13.16 10.65 -12.61
C GLU A 51 13.46 9.42 -11.72
N LEU A 52 12.47 8.58 -11.50
CA LEU A 52 12.59 7.43 -10.59
C LEU A 52 13.61 6.40 -11.08
N GLY A 53 13.73 6.20 -12.39
CA GLY A 53 14.68 5.26 -12.98
C GLY A 53 16.16 5.67 -12.83
N GLN A 54 16.44 6.93 -12.51
CA GLN A 54 17.81 7.44 -12.30
C GLN A 54 18.29 7.32 -10.86
N ARG A 55 17.43 6.91 -9.94
CA ARG A 55 17.67 6.83 -8.50
C ARG A 55 17.90 5.39 -8.07
N ASN A 56 18.65 5.18 -7.02
CA ASN A 56 18.87 3.86 -6.44
C ASN A 56 17.62 3.40 -5.64
N ILE A 57 16.51 3.24 -6.34
CA ILE A 57 15.22 2.82 -5.80
C ILE A 57 14.84 1.49 -6.44
N ARG A 58 14.55 0.50 -5.62
CA ARG A 58 14.04 -0.79 -6.06
C ARG A 58 12.51 -0.73 -6.17
N PHE A 59 11.98 -1.12 -7.31
CA PHE A 59 10.53 -1.26 -7.50
C PHE A 59 10.13 -2.71 -7.36
N ARG A 60 9.07 -2.95 -6.60
CA ARG A 60 8.42 -4.26 -6.49
C ARG A 60 6.95 -4.14 -6.80
N TYR A 61 6.48 -5.03 -7.63
CA TYR A 61 5.09 -5.15 -7.99
C TYR A 61 4.46 -6.35 -7.28
N ILE A 62 3.30 -6.12 -6.65
CA ILE A 62 2.48 -7.19 -6.08
C ILE A 62 1.23 -7.36 -6.94
N SER A 63 1.11 -8.54 -7.54
CA SER A 63 -0.14 -8.95 -8.18
C SER A 63 -1.07 -9.51 -7.11
N LEU A 64 -2.12 -8.75 -6.77
CA LEU A 64 -3.14 -9.24 -5.85
C LEU A 64 -4.07 -10.22 -6.55
N PRO A 65 -4.41 -11.35 -5.91
CA PRO A 65 -5.36 -12.28 -6.46
C PRO A 65 -6.77 -11.66 -6.56
N PRO A 66 -7.60 -12.12 -7.50
CA PRO A 66 -8.98 -11.66 -7.59
C PRO A 66 -9.73 -12.01 -6.32
N ILE A 67 -10.62 -11.11 -5.90
CA ILE A 67 -11.44 -11.29 -4.71
C ILE A 67 -12.48 -12.38 -4.98
N GLY A 68 -12.51 -13.40 -4.14
CA GLY A 68 -13.53 -14.44 -4.18
C GLY A 68 -14.94 -13.88 -3.91
N LYS A 69 -15.97 -14.46 -4.53
CA LYS A 69 -17.36 -14.00 -4.37
C LYS A 69 -17.80 -13.96 -2.90
N TRP A 70 -17.36 -14.92 -2.10
CA TRP A 70 -17.67 -15.04 -0.68
C TRP A 70 -16.99 -13.98 0.20
N GLU A 71 -15.82 -13.48 -0.23
CA GLU A 71 -15.14 -12.36 0.45
C GLU A 71 -15.66 -11.00 -0.01
N TYR A 72 -16.04 -10.90 -1.29
CA TYR A 72 -16.52 -9.65 -1.87
C TYR A 72 -17.84 -9.18 -1.28
N LEU A 73 -18.79 -10.11 -1.09
CA LEU A 73 -20.12 -9.76 -0.62
C LEU A 73 -20.16 -9.13 0.78
N PRO A 74 -19.51 -9.72 1.81
CA PRO A 74 -19.40 -9.09 3.12
C PRO A 74 -18.71 -7.72 3.09
N CYS A 75 -17.62 -7.59 2.35
CA CYS A 75 -16.88 -6.33 2.23
C CYS A 75 -17.75 -5.23 1.59
N LYS A 76 -18.48 -5.57 0.53
CA LYS A 76 -19.40 -4.64 -0.14
C LYS A 76 -20.54 -4.22 0.77
N THR A 77 -21.14 -5.17 1.47
CA THR A 77 -22.23 -4.91 2.43
C THR A 77 -21.76 -3.99 3.55
N TYR A 78 -20.61 -4.30 4.16
CA TYR A 78 -20.03 -3.47 5.20
C TYR A 78 -19.73 -2.05 4.69
N SER A 79 -19.10 -1.91 3.53
CA SER A 79 -18.82 -0.61 2.91
C SER A 79 -20.07 0.19 2.63
N TYR A 80 -21.14 -0.46 2.20
CA TYR A 80 -22.44 0.18 1.98
C TYR A 80 -23.05 0.71 3.29
N LEU A 81 -23.11 -0.13 4.33
CA LEU A 81 -23.64 0.23 5.64
C LEU A 81 -22.86 1.38 6.29
N TYR A 82 -21.53 1.36 6.14
CA TYR A 82 -20.66 2.43 6.62
C TYR A 82 -20.94 3.76 5.89
N LYS A 83 -20.99 3.73 4.55
CA LYS A 83 -21.29 4.93 3.73
C LYS A 83 -22.67 5.51 4.02
N LYS A 84 -23.65 4.66 4.30
CA LYS A 84 -25.01 5.07 4.68
C LYS A 84 -25.13 5.50 6.15
N ARG A 85 -24.03 5.51 6.90
CA ARG A 85 -23.99 5.83 8.34
C ARG A 85 -24.93 4.97 9.21
N ILE A 86 -25.24 3.76 8.76
CA ILE A 86 -26.03 2.80 9.51
C ILE A 86 -25.15 2.20 10.62
N ILE A 87 -23.86 2.00 10.33
CA ILE A 87 -22.87 1.57 11.31
C ILE A 87 -22.25 2.83 11.93
N PRO A 88 -22.11 2.91 13.28
CA PRO A 88 -21.49 4.03 13.97
C PRO A 88 -20.10 4.35 13.44
N GLN A 89 -19.84 5.61 13.10
CA GLN A 89 -18.55 6.07 12.59
C GLN A 89 -17.58 6.39 13.75
N ILE A 90 -17.30 5.39 14.57
CA ILE A 90 -16.29 5.46 15.62
C ILE A 90 -14.92 4.97 15.10
N PRO A 91 -13.81 5.28 15.76
CA PRO A 91 -12.47 4.85 15.33
C PRO A 91 -12.35 3.36 15.04
N ILE A 92 -13.00 2.52 15.82
CA ILE A 92 -13.01 1.06 15.62
C ILE A 92 -13.70 0.69 14.31
N THR A 93 -14.84 1.30 13.98
CA THR A 93 -15.56 1.00 12.72
C THR A 93 -14.81 1.51 11.50
N SER A 94 -14.04 2.59 11.59
CA SER A 94 -13.18 3.03 10.50
C SER A 94 -12.00 2.07 10.26
N GLN A 95 -11.46 1.48 11.30
CA GLN A 95 -10.47 0.39 11.17
C GLN A 95 -11.09 -0.84 10.46
N TRP A 96 -12.29 -1.20 10.84
CA TRP A 96 -13.03 -2.31 10.21
C TRP A 96 -13.38 -2.03 8.75
N TYR A 97 -13.71 -0.78 8.42
CA TYR A 97 -13.93 -0.37 7.04
C TYR A 97 -12.64 -0.51 6.20
N GLY A 98 -11.50 -0.08 6.72
CA GLY A 98 -10.20 -0.30 6.09
C GLY A 98 -9.90 -1.79 5.90
N TYR A 99 -10.26 -2.60 6.89
CA TYR A 99 -10.13 -4.06 6.84
C TYR A 99 -11.01 -4.71 5.76
N SER A 100 -12.26 -4.26 5.64
CA SER A 100 -13.21 -4.79 4.66
C SER A 100 -12.87 -4.42 3.21
N SER A 101 -12.11 -3.34 3.03
CA SER A 101 -11.66 -2.92 1.70
C SER A 101 -10.46 -3.73 1.19
N PHE A 102 -9.82 -4.49 2.08
CA PHE A 102 -8.70 -5.35 1.74
C PHE A 102 -9.01 -6.79 2.16
N PRO A 103 -9.57 -7.61 1.25
CA PRO A 103 -10.00 -8.96 1.55
C PRO A 103 -8.88 -9.81 2.14
N HIS A 104 -9.26 -10.78 2.97
CA HIS A 104 -8.33 -11.63 3.69
C HIS A 104 -7.29 -12.29 2.77
N THR A 105 -7.71 -12.77 1.61
CA THR A 105 -6.82 -13.41 0.63
C THR A 105 -5.75 -12.45 0.12
N GLN A 106 -6.14 -11.24 -0.27
CA GLN A 106 -5.20 -10.21 -0.74
C GLN A 106 -4.27 -9.74 0.38
N ARG A 107 -4.82 -9.59 1.59
CA ARG A 107 -4.04 -9.22 2.77
C ARG A 107 -2.98 -10.25 3.10
N LYS A 108 -3.29 -11.55 3.00
CA LYS A 108 -2.31 -12.62 3.22
C LYS A 108 -1.14 -12.54 2.24
N VAL A 109 -1.41 -12.23 0.98
CA VAL A 109 -0.36 -12.03 -0.02
C VAL A 109 0.51 -10.83 0.33
N LEU A 110 -0.10 -9.69 0.69
CA LEU A 110 0.65 -8.50 1.09
C LEU A 110 1.53 -8.75 2.32
N ILE A 111 1.01 -9.43 3.34
CA ILE A 111 1.78 -9.81 4.52
C ILE A 111 2.99 -10.67 4.13
N GLY A 112 2.79 -11.67 3.28
CA GLY A 112 3.87 -12.53 2.79
C GLY A 112 4.96 -11.73 2.11
N GLU A 113 4.61 -10.81 1.22
CA GLU A 113 5.56 -9.96 0.52
C GLU A 113 6.33 -9.01 1.45
N LEU A 114 5.66 -8.42 2.43
CA LEU A 114 6.28 -7.52 3.39
C LEU A 114 7.22 -8.24 4.36
N ASN A 115 6.89 -9.48 4.73
CA ASN A 115 7.71 -10.28 5.65
C ASN A 115 8.94 -10.91 4.97
N ASN A 116 8.85 -11.19 3.68
CA ASN A 116 9.93 -11.87 2.95
C ASN A 116 11.23 -11.04 2.85
N GLU A 117 11.16 -9.73 2.95
CA GLU A 117 12.30 -8.83 2.69
C GLU A 117 12.93 -8.22 3.96
N ASN A 118 12.41 -8.50 5.13
CA ASN A 118 12.94 -7.97 6.41
C ASN A 118 13.17 -6.44 6.38
N TYR A 119 12.15 -5.67 6.02
CA TYR A 119 12.25 -4.22 6.06
C TYR A 119 12.34 -3.71 7.50
N ASP A 120 13.25 -2.78 7.75
CA ASP A 120 13.35 -2.08 9.04
C ASP A 120 12.20 -1.10 9.26
N ILE A 121 11.79 -0.43 8.18
CA ILE A 121 10.72 0.56 8.19
C ILE A 121 9.78 0.32 7.01
N ILE A 122 8.47 0.30 7.28
CA ILE A 122 7.43 0.24 6.26
C ILE A 122 6.54 1.47 6.41
N VAL A 123 6.39 2.24 5.33
CA VAL A 123 5.61 3.47 5.28
C VAL A 123 4.44 3.29 4.33
N GLY A 124 3.22 3.39 4.83
CA GLY A 124 2.02 3.50 3.99
C GLY A 124 1.87 4.93 3.46
N VAL A 125 1.75 5.09 2.17
CA VAL A 125 1.75 6.40 1.52
C VAL A 125 0.42 7.14 1.67
N HIS A 126 -0.68 6.43 1.86
CA HIS A 126 -1.99 6.99 2.17
C HIS A 126 -2.41 6.61 3.60
N ALA A 127 -3.19 7.45 4.27
CA ALA A 127 -3.73 7.16 5.59
C ALA A 127 -4.46 5.80 5.64
N PHE A 128 -5.17 5.47 4.57
CA PHE A 128 -5.85 4.19 4.40
C PHE A 128 -4.86 3.00 4.37
N LEU A 129 -3.79 3.10 3.59
CA LEU A 129 -2.76 2.07 3.52
C LEU A 129 -1.98 1.95 4.83
N SER A 130 -1.77 3.06 5.52
CA SER A 130 -1.13 3.08 6.85
C SER A 130 -1.95 2.32 7.89
N LEU A 131 -3.28 2.45 7.87
CA LEU A 131 -4.19 1.69 8.73
C LEU A 131 -4.13 0.20 8.43
N GLN A 132 -4.07 -0.18 7.14
CA GLN A 132 -3.91 -1.57 6.74
C GLN A 132 -2.59 -2.15 7.26
N LEU A 133 -1.49 -1.42 7.11
CA LEU A 133 -0.18 -1.84 7.61
C LEU A 133 -0.14 -1.98 9.13
N ALA A 134 -0.73 -1.03 9.87
CA ALA A 134 -0.83 -1.10 11.32
C ALA A 134 -1.56 -2.38 11.78
N SER A 135 -2.58 -2.81 11.04
CA SER A 135 -3.32 -4.03 11.34
C SER A 135 -2.55 -5.33 11.04
N ILE A 136 -1.49 -5.25 10.25
CA ILE A 136 -0.67 -6.41 9.84
C ILE A 136 0.43 -6.72 10.85
N ARG A 137 1.05 -5.68 11.44
CA ARG A 137 2.21 -5.82 12.34
C ARG A 137 1.85 -6.12 13.79
N THR A 138 0.61 -6.10 14.17
CA THR A 138 0.15 -6.43 15.54
C THR A 138 -0.13 -7.91 15.79
N GLY A 139 0.28 -8.77 14.87
CA GLY A 139 0.18 -10.23 15.00
C GLY A 139 1.55 -10.85 15.23
#